data_72045b953a82fddd162e539fff5a69da
#
_entry.id   72045b953a82fddd162e539fff5a69da
#
_cell.length_a   1.000
_cell.length_b   1.000
_cell.length_c   1.000
_cell.angle_alpha   90.00
_cell.angle_beta   90.00
_cell.angle_gamma   90.00
#
_symmetry.space_group_name_H-M   'P 1'
#
loop_
_entity.id
_entity.type
_entity.pdbx_description
1 polymer ?
#
loop_
_entity_poly.entity_id
_entity_poly.type
_entity_poly.pdbx_seq_one_letter_code
_entity_poly.pdbx_strand_id
1 'polypeptide(L)'
;MTIPSGSTIGIVGGGQLGRMLAMAAAQLGYRAHIYAPDEAPPAAAVAAEFTRGDYDDEEALARFGASVDVATYEFENISAGALNALAGKASLFPPRRALEIAQDRLAEKEFAVSHGGRPAPFAAVGSREDLDEAVARIGLPAILKTRRFGYDGKGQARIDTLDQVDAAWAAMHDSPAVLEGFVNFTAEFSVLLCRGRSGEIAFWEAPRNTHVGGILRRSEVPAEPGLRAAIAEGRALGQAIAEALDYVGLLAIEYFADEGGAVFNEIAPRVHNSGHWTWEGSLTSQFENHIRAICGLPLGATDLVVPRVEMENLIGANVDRWVALLADRTAHVHLYGKREARPGRKMGHVTRLIG
;
A
#
# COMPACT_ATOMS: atom_id res chain seq x y z
N MET A 1 23.91 8.65 -5.83
CA MET A 1 24.52 9.53 -4.80
C MET A 1 23.77 9.29 -3.49
N THR A 2 24.46 9.10 -2.38
CA THR A 2 23.87 8.84 -1.06
C THR A 2 23.50 10.14 -0.38
N ILE A 3 22.30 10.21 0.22
CA ILE A 3 21.87 11.33 1.07
C ILE A 3 22.56 11.18 2.43
N PRO A 4 23.32 12.18 2.93
CA PRO A 4 24.04 12.06 4.18
C PRO A 4 23.11 12.07 5.41
N SER A 5 23.53 11.46 6.52
CA SER A 5 22.84 11.56 7.80
C SER A 5 22.72 13.02 8.25
N GLY A 6 21.64 13.36 8.92
CA GLY A 6 21.28 14.75 9.28
C GLY A 6 20.46 15.48 8.23
N SER A 7 20.36 14.96 6.99
CA SER A 7 19.48 15.50 5.96
C SER A 7 18.00 15.34 6.31
N THR A 8 17.15 16.10 5.63
CA THR A 8 15.69 16.11 5.84
C THR A 8 14.97 15.32 4.76
N ILE A 9 14.19 14.33 5.19
CA ILE A 9 13.32 13.53 4.32
C ILE A 9 11.91 14.12 4.39
N GLY A 10 11.39 14.58 3.24
CA GLY A 10 10.01 15.00 3.10
C GLY A 10 9.07 13.82 2.93
N ILE A 11 7.98 13.76 3.71
CA ILE A 11 6.96 12.71 3.63
C ILE A 11 5.62 13.36 3.39
N VAL A 12 5.03 13.13 2.21
CA VAL A 12 3.70 13.60 1.86
C VAL A 12 2.67 12.56 2.32
N GLY A 13 1.92 12.93 3.36
CA GLY A 13 1.00 12.07 4.07
C GLY A 13 1.24 12.07 5.58
N GLY A 14 0.17 12.25 6.35
CA GLY A 14 0.24 12.42 7.80
C GLY A 14 -0.28 11.22 8.59
N GLY A 15 -0.60 10.11 7.94
CA GLY A 15 -1.18 8.93 8.55
C GLY A 15 -0.19 8.06 9.32
N GLN A 16 -0.61 6.82 9.60
CA GLN A 16 0.21 5.85 10.33
C GLN A 16 1.46 5.41 9.55
N LEU A 17 1.37 5.36 8.22
CA LEU A 17 2.51 4.98 7.38
C LEU A 17 3.59 6.06 7.42
N GLY A 18 3.19 7.33 7.29
CA GLY A 18 4.09 8.48 7.44
C GLY A 18 4.72 8.53 8.83
N ARG A 19 3.95 8.21 9.90
CA ARG A 19 4.47 8.10 11.26
C ARG A 19 5.58 7.04 11.35
N MET A 20 5.34 5.84 10.82
CA MET A 20 6.32 4.75 10.87
C MET A 20 7.54 5.03 9.98
N LEU A 21 7.36 5.68 8.82
CA LEU A 21 8.47 6.16 7.99
C LEU A 21 9.32 7.21 8.74
N ALA A 22 8.70 8.17 9.42
CA ALA A 22 9.40 9.17 10.21
C ALA A 22 10.22 8.56 11.36
N MET A 23 9.69 7.53 12.03
CA MET A 23 10.40 6.78 13.07
C MET A 23 11.61 6.03 12.48
N ALA A 24 11.46 5.38 11.32
CA ALA A 24 12.56 4.69 10.64
C ALA A 24 13.63 5.68 10.14
N ALA A 25 13.23 6.85 9.64
CA ALA A 25 14.14 7.92 9.27
C ALA A 25 14.97 8.40 10.48
N ALA A 26 14.32 8.64 11.62
CA ALA A 26 14.98 9.07 12.85
C ALA A 26 15.99 8.01 13.38
N GLN A 27 15.68 6.72 13.27
CA GLN A 27 16.58 5.62 13.61
C GLN A 27 17.89 5.68 12.83
N LEU A 28 17.86 6.11 11.56
CA LEU A 28 19.02 6.26 10.68
C LEU A 28 19.66 7.65 10.75
N GLY A 29 19.22 8.51 11.69
CA GLY A 29 19.76 9.85 11.90
C GLY A 29 19.28 10.90 10.90
N TYR A 30 18.20 10.64 10.16
CA TYR A 30 17.54 11.63 9.31
C TYR A 30 16.46 12.41 10.05
N ARG A 31 16.20 13.63 9.60
CA ARG A 31 15.07 14.45 10.04
C ARG A 31 13.87 14.13 9.14
N ALA A 32 12.69 13.95 9.70
CA ALA A 32 11.46 13.83 8.93
C ALA A 32 10.70 15.15 8.93
N HIS A 33 10.28 15.62 7.76
CA HIS A 33 9.37 16.74 7.57
C HIS A 33 8.08 16.22 6.95
N ILE A 34 6.96 16.35 7.67
CA ILE A 34 5.64 15.86 7.24
C ILE A 34 4.87 16.99 6.53
N TYR A 35 4.18 16.63 5.45
CA TYR A 35 3.21 17.49 4.77
C TYR A 35 1.83 16.81 4.74
N ALA A 36 0.81 17.44 5.30
CA ALA A 36 -0.56 16.90 5.32
C ALA A 36 -1.60 18.01 5.59
N PRO A 37 -2.89 17.84 5.18
CA PRO A 37 -3.95 18.82 5.43
C PRO A 37 -4.48 18.80 6.87
N ASP A 38 -4.36 17.67 7.56
CA ASP A 38 -4.86 17.52 8.93
C ASP A 38 -4.16 18.48 9.90
N GLU A 39 -4.88 18.98 10.90
CA GLU A 39 -4.32 19.86 11.93
C GLU A 39 -3.29 19.17 12.83
N ALA A 40 -3.52 17.92 13.17
CA ALA A 40 -2.65 17.13 14.05
C ALA A 40 -2.59 15.67 13.57
N PRO A 41 -1.91 15.41 12.45
CA PRO A 41 -1.82 14.07 11.90
C PRO A 41 -0.89 13.19 12.76
N PRO A 42 -1.13 11.86 12.81
CA PRO A 42 -0.29 10.91 13.55
C PRO A 42 1.20 11.01 13.29
N ALA A 43 1.61 11.30 12.05
CA ALA A 43 3.00 11.40 11.67
C ALA A 43 3.69 12.64 12.25
N ALA A 44 2.98 13.77 12.38
CA ALA A 44 3.55 15.01 12.94
C ALA A 44 4.02 14.85 14.39
N ALA A 45 3.40 13.92 15.15
CA ALA A 45 3.77 13.68 16.56
C ALA A 45 5.19 13.10 16.75
N VAL A 46 5.83 12.61 15.67
CA VAL A 46 7.17 11.98 15.71
C VAL A 46 8.13 12.59 14.68
N ALA A 47 7.69 13.61 13.96
CA ALA A 47 8.49 14.30 12.94
C ALA A 47 9.29 15.45 13.58
N ALA A 48 10.39 15.83 12.92
CA ALA A 48 11.15 17.02 13.27
C ALA A 48 10.44 18.31 12.85
N GLU A 49 9.68 18.25 11.73
CA GLU A 49 8.95 19.39 11.17
C GLU A 49 7.62 18.94 10.59
N PHE A 50 6.64 19.84 10.59
CA PHE A 50 5.32 19.63 10.00
C PHE A 50 4.87 20.87 9.26
N THR A 51 4.45 20.71 8.01
CA THR A 51 3.78 21.72 7.20
C THR A 51 2.36 21.28 6.94
N ARG A 52 1.39 22.11 7.33
CA ARG A 52 -0.02 21.91 6.99
C ARG A 52 -0.29 22.48 5.60
N GLY A 53 -0.87 21.67 4.69
CA GLY A 53 -1.27 22.10 3.36
C GLY A 53 -2.07 21.02 2.65
N ASP A 54 -2.91 21.42 1.70
CA ASP A 54 -3.73 20.51 0.90
C ASP A 54 -2.88 19.76 -0.12
N TYR A 55 -3.26 18.53 -0.45
CA TYR A 55 -2.50 17.66 -1.37
C TYR A 55 -2.59 18.08 -2.84
N ASP A 56 -3.39 19.09 -3.17
CA ASP A 56 -3.50 19.71 -4.49
C ASP A 56 -2.92 21.14 -4.55
N ASP A 57 -2.40 21.67 -3.41
CA ASP A 57 -1.71 22.95 -3.37
C ASP A 57 -0.29 22.85 -3.96
N GLU A 58 -0.18 23.10 -5.26
CA GLU A 58 1.09 23.03 -6.01
C GLU A 58 2.17 23.99 -5.46
N GLU A 59 1.78 25.19 -5.04
CA GLU A 59 2.73 26.17 -4.51
C GLU A 59 3.26 25.75 -3.13
N ALA A 60 2.39 25.26 -2.25
CA ALA A 60 2.80 24.76 -0.94
C ALA A 60 3.70 23.54 -1.07
N LEU A 61 3.38 22.60 -1.99
CA LEU A 61 4.21 21.43 -2.26
C LEU A 61 5.54 21.78 -2.92
N ALA A 62 5.60 22.81 -3.77
CA ALA A 62 6.86 23.30 -4.30
C ALA A 62 7.74 23.92 -3.21
N ARG A 63 7.17 24.72 -2.27
CA ARG A 63 7.91 25.24 -1.10
C ARG A 63 8.37 24.13 -0.19
N PHE A 64 7.51 23.14 0.09
CA PHE A 64 7.88 21.95 0.87
C PHE A 64 9.01 21.19 0.21
N GLY A 65 8.95 20.91 -1.11
CA GLY A 65 9.99 20.25 -1.85
C GLY A 65 11.33 20.98 -1.77
N ALA A 66 11.32 22.33 -1.77
CA ALA A 66 12.54 23.13 -1.64
C ALA A 66 13.16 23.09 -0.23
N SER A 67 12.45 22.60 0.78
CA SER A 67 12.91 22.51 2.17
C SER A 67 13.47 21.14 2.56
N VAL A 68 13.46 20.15 1.63
CA VAL A 68 13.87 18.77 1.91
C VAL A 68 14.93 18.28 0.92
N ASP A 69 15.75 17.31 1.33
CA ASP A 69 16.81 16.75 0.50
C ASP A 69 16.33 15.61 -0.41
N VAL A 70 15.29 14.91 0.02
CA VAL A 70 14.59 13.86 -0.74
C VAL A 70 13.13 13.80 -0.28
N ALA A 71 12.22 13.48 -1.18
CA ALA A 71 10.81 13.37 -0.88
C ALA A 71 10.28 11.94 -1.14
N THR A 72 9.31 11.55 -0.32
CA THR A 72 8.49 10.35 -0.50
C THR A 72 7.03 10.65 -0.15
N TYR A 73 6.15 9.70 -0.42
CA TYR A 73 4.73 9.82 -0.09
C TYR A 73 4.22 8.53 0.59
N GLU A 74 3.20 8.68 1.43
CA GLU A 74 2.41 7.56 1.98
C GLU A 74 0.93 7.68 1.62
N PHE A 75 0.51 8.86 1.13
CA PHE A 75 -0.84 9.11 0.65
C PHE A 75 -0.88 8.97 -0.89
N GLU A 76 -1.83 8.21 -1.41
CA GLU A 76 -1.88 7.87 -2.83
C GLU A 76 -2.70 8.84 -3.68
N ASN A 77 -3.64 9.60 -3.08
CA ASN A 77 -4.53 10.49 -3.84
C ASN A 77 -3.96 11.91 -3.95
N ILE A 78 -2.72 12.05 -4.44
CA ILE A 78 -2.06 13.31 -4.72
C ILE A 78 -2.24 13.62 -6.21
N SER A 79 -2.60 14.87 -6.56
CA SER A 79 -2.77 15.25 -7.97
C SER A 79 -1.45 15.18 -8.75
N ALA A 80 -1.54 14.95 -10.07
CA ALA A 80 -0.36 14.94 -10.93
C ALA A 80 0.38 16.30 -10.94
N GLY A 81 -0.36 17.43 -10.89
CA GLY A 81 0.19 18.77 -10.80
C GLY A 81 1.02 18.95 -9.52
N ALA A 82 0.46 18.57 -8.39
CA ALA A 82 1.10 18.64 -7.09
C ALA A 82 2.38 17.78 -7.01
N LEU A 83 2.34 16.56 -7.57
CA LEU A 83 3.53 15.70 -7.67
C LEU A 83 4.61 16.31 -8.57
N ASN A 84 4.23 16.99 -9.66
CA ASN A 84 5.15 17.71 -10.53
C ASN A 84 5.83 18.87 -9.80
N ALA A 85 5.03 19.66 -9.06
CA ALA A 85 5.54 20.78 -8.28
C ALA A 85 6.56 20.33 -7.23
N LEU A 86 6.28 19.23 -6.53
CA LEU A 86 7.19 18.59 -5.56
C LEU A 86 8.46 18.06 -6.25
N ALA A 87 8.31 17.25 -7.31
CA ALA A 87 9.42 16.62 -8.02
C ALA A 87 10.33 17.62 -8.74
N GLY A 88 9.81 18.81 -9.06
CA GLY A 88 10.60 19.92 -9.61
C GLY A 88 11.57 20.57 -8.59
N LYS A 89 11.48 20.24 -7.31
CA LYS A 89 12.27 20.81 -6.21
C LYS A 89 13.09 19.78 -5.44
N ALA A 90 12.59 18.56 -5.28
CA ALA A 90 13.29 17.46 -4.59
C ALA A 90 13.23 16.20 -5.44
N SER A 91 14.24 15.31 -5.27
CA SER A 91 14.13 13.95 -5.80
C SER A 91 12.94 13.24 -5.14
N LEU A 92 11.96 12.83 -5.92
CA LEU A 92 10.77 12.14 -5.45
C LEU A 92 10.88 10.63 -5.68
N PHE A 93 10.75 9.85 -4.62
CA PHE A 93 10.72 8.39 -4.66
C PHE A 93 9.57 7.86 -3.80
N PRO A 94 8.83 6.84 -4.27
CA PRO A 94 8.92 6.25 -5.61
C PRO A 94 8.59 7.23 -6.74
N PRO A 95 8.87 6.85 -8.02
CA PRO A 95 8.66 7.76 -9.13
C PRO A 95 7.17 8.06 -9.33
N ARG A 96 6.86 9.28 -9.74
CA ARG A 96 5.49 9.76 -10.00
C ARG A 96 4.66 8.79 -10.83
N ARG A 97 5.25 8.20 -11.88
CA ARG A 97 4.57 7.26 -12.78
C ARG A 97 3.98 6.05 -12.03
N ALA A 98 4.64 5.58 -10.96
CA ALA A 98 4.13 4.49 -10.14
C ALA A 98 2.81 4.85 -9.47
N LEU A 99 2.72 6.08 -8.96
CA LEU A 99 1.50 6.57 -8.32
C LEU A 99 0.38 6.82 -9.34
N GLU A 100 0.70 7.39 -10.51
CA GLU A 100 -0.27 7.62 -11.58
C GLU A 100 -0.92 6.32 -12.08
N ILE A 101 -0.14 5.23 -12.16
CA ILE A 101 -0.66 3.91 -12.53
C ILE A 101 -1.53 3.35 -11.41
N ALA A 102 -1.06 3.37 -10.16
CA ALA A 102 -1.80 2.80 -9.02
C ALA A 102 -3.10 3.57 -8.70
N GLN A 103 -3.19 4.84 -9.06
CA GLN A 103 -4.40 5.65 -8.85
C GLN A 103 -5.57 5.26 -9.77
N ASP A 104 -5.34 4.54 -10.86
CA ASP A 104 -6.36 4.18 -11.84
C ASP A 104 -6.40 2.67 -12.04
N ARG A 105 -7.45 2.01 -11.54
CA ARG A 105 -7.60 0.54 -11.57
C ARG A 105 -7.53 -0.06 -12.97
N LEU A 106 -7.97 0.67 -14.00
CA LEU A 106 -7.85 0.20 -15.37
C LEU A 106 -6.39 0.23 -15.84
N ALA A 107 -5.73 1.38 -15.68
CA ALA A 107 -4.33 1.53 -16.06
C ALA A 107 -3.42 0.57 -15.30
N GLU A 108 -3.69 0.34 -14.01
CA GLU A 108 -2.97 -0.59 -13.16
C GLU A 108 -3.06 -2.04 -13.67
N LYS A 109 -4.26 -2.50 -14.02
CA LYS A 109 -4.47 -3.85 -14.56
C LYS A 109 -3.87 -4.02 -15.96
N GLU A 110 -4.03 -3.04 -16.84
CA GLU A 110 -3.40 -3.03 -18.17
C GLU A 110 -1.88 -3.07 -18.04
N PHE A 111 -1.32 -2.31 -17.12
CA PHE A 111 0.11 -2.31 -16.84
C PHE A 111 0.59 -3.67 -16.30
N ALA A 112 -0.14 -4.27 -15.37
CA ALA A 112 0.17 -5.61 -14.87
C ALA A 112 0.13 -6.67 -16.00
N VAL A 113 -0.90 -6.64 -16.85
CA VAL A 113 -1.01 -7.56 -18.01
C VAL A 113 0.15 -7.39 -18.98
N SER A 114 0.56 -6.15 -19.28
CA SER A 114 1.68 -5.89 -20.19
C SER A 114 3.03 -6.40 -19.68
N HIS A 115 3.12 -6.74 -18.38
CA HIS A 115 4.31 -7.30 -17.73
C HIS A 115 4.13 -8.77 -17.30
N GLY A 116 3.11 -9.45 -17.84
CA GLY A 116 2.88 -10.89 -17.61
C GLY A 116 2.00 -11.19 -16.39
N GLY A 117 1.38 -10.18 -15.79
CA GLY A 117 0.41 -10.37 -14.70
C GLY A 117 -0.91 -10.94 -15.19
N ARG A 118 -1.58 -11.69 -14.33
CA ARG A 118 -2.90 -12.29 -14.56
C ARG A 118 -3.90 -11.69 -13.57
N PRO A 119 -4.57 -10.53 -13.89
CA PRO A 119 -5.70 -10.05 -13.10
C PRO A 119 -6.95 -10.90 -13.34
N ALA A 120 -8.00 -10.71 -12.54
CA ALA A 120 -9.36 -11.15 -12.90
C ALA A 120 -9.74 -10.61 -14.29
N PRO A 121 -10.58 -11.29 -15.07
CA PRO A 121 -11.15 -10.71 -16.30
C PRO A 121 -11.73 -9.33 -16.00
N PHE A 122 -11.40 -8.31 -16.79
CA PHE A 122 -11.84 -6.94 -16.53
C PHE A 122 -12.26 -6.19 -17.79
N ALA A 123 -13.06 -5.16 -17.60
CA ALA A 123 -13.52 -4.28 -18.65
C ALA A 123 -13.67 -2.85 -18.15
N ALA A 124 -13.29 -1.88 -18.99
CA ALA A 124 -13.62 -0.47 -18.77
C ALA A 124 -15.14 -0.27 -18.89
N VAL A 125 -15.69 0.57 -18.03
CA VAL A 125 -17.11 0.94 -18.00
C VAL A 125 -17.19 2.47 -17.86
N GLY A 126 -17.60 3.15 -18.94
CA GLY A 126 -17.80 4.59 -18.98
C GLY A 126 -19.27 4.99 -19.05
N SER A 127 -20.16 4.06 -19.37
CA SER A 127 -21.59 4.25 -19.48
C SER A 127 -22.38 3.03 -18.98
N ARG A 128 -23.69 3.18 -18.90
CA ARG A 128 -24.56 2.07 -18.53
C ARG A 128 -24.56 0.96 -19.60
N GLU A 129 -24.47 1.35 -20.88
CA GLU A 129 -24.38 0.45 -22.01
C GLU A 129 -23.08 -0.36 -21.99
N ASP A 130 -21.93 0.30 -21.67
CA ASP A 130 -20.65 -0.39 -21.51
C ASP A 130 -20.72 -1.46 -20.42
N LEU A 131 -21.49 -1.19 -19.34
CA LEU A 131 -21.67 -2.16 -18.26
C LEU A 131 -22.43 -3.41 -18.72
N ASP A 132 -23.48 -3.25 -19.56
CA ASP A 132 -24.20 -4.39 -20.13
C ASP A 132 -23.28 -5.25 -21.01
N GLU A 133 -22.49 -4.62 -21.87
CA GLU A 133 -21.51 -5.30 -22.72
C GLU A 133 -20.44 -6.02 -21.87
N ALA A 134 -19.94 -5.34 -20.83
CA ALA A 134 -18.96 -5.91 -19.92
C ALA A 134 -19.52 -7.13 -19.17
N VAL A 135 -20.76 -7.05 -18.65
CA VAL A 135 -21.44 -8.17 -17.98
C VAL A 135 -21.65 -9.34 -18.94
N ALA A 136 -22.09 -9.06 -20.17
CA ALA A 136 -22.25 -10.10 -21.19
C ALA A 136 -20.95 -10.83 -21.53
N ARG A 137 -19.81 -10.11 -21.53
CA ARG A 137 -18.48 -10.64 -21.85
C ARG A 137 -17.82 -11.37 -20.69
N ILE A 138 -17.88 -10.83 -19.48
CA ILE A 138 -17.18 -11.32 -18.29
C ILE A 138 -18.01 -12.37 -17.55
N GLY A 139 -19.33 -12.20 -17.54
CA GLY A 139 -20.25 -13.04 -16.79
C GLY A 139 -20.46 -12.55 -15.33
N LEU A 140 -21.31 -13.28 -14.60
CA LEU A 140 -21.60 -13.04 -13.20
C LEU A 140 -21.23 -14.28 -12.35
N PRO A 141 -20.89 -14.10 -11.08
CA PRO A 141 -20.83 -12.84 -10.36
C PRO A 141 -19.63 -11.96 -10.77
N ALA A 142 -19.77 -10.64 -10.61
CA ALA A 142 -18.75 -9.66 -10.92
C ALA A 142 -18.73 -8.52 -9.88
N ILE A 143 -17.69 -7.71 -9.88
CA ILE A 143 -17.56 -6.54 -9.01
C ILE A 143 -17.33 -5.31 -9.87
N LEU A 144 -18.23 -4.34 -9.79
CA LEU A 144 -18.07 -3.02 -10.40
C LEU A 144 -17.33 -2.12 -9.42
N LYS A 145 -16.22 -1.51 -9.85
CA LYS A 145 -15.38 -0.65 -9.00
C LYS A 145 -15.17 0.70 -9.66
N THR A 146 -15.22 1.81 -8.91
CA THR A 146 -14.76 3.10 -9.43
C THR A 146 -13.29 3.00 -9.85
N ARG A 147 -12.90 3.63 -10.96
CA ARG A 147 -11.51 3.61 -11.43
C ARG A 147 -10.55 4.27 -10.46
N ARG A 148 -11.01 5.31 -9.75
CA ARG A 148 -10.20 6.12 -8.83
C ARG A 148 -10.89 6.26 -7.47
N PHE A 149 -10.11 6.59 -6.44
CA PHE A 149 -10.56 6.94 -5.09
C PHE A 149 -11.25 5.82 -4.30
N GLY A 150 -11.25 4.59 -4.79
CA GLY A 150 -11.72 3.42 -4.03
C GLY A 150 -10.65 2.93 -3.05
N TYR A 151 -11.03 2.66 -1.79
CA TYR A 151 -10.16 2.08 -0.77
C TYR A 151 -10.95 1.33 0.31
N ASP A 152 -10.33 0.35 0.96
CA ASP A 152 -10.93 -0.42 2.06
C ASP A 152 -12.40 -0.86 1.76
N GLY A 153 -12.67 -1.36 0.53
CA GLY A 153 -14.00 -1.81 0.09
C GLY A 153 -14.99 -0.72 -0.31
N LYS A 154 -14.62 0.55 -0.29
CA LYS A 154 -15.45 1.66 -0.78
C LYS A 154 -15.33 1.83 -2.29
N GLY A 155 -16.39 2.38 -2.91
CA GLY A 155 -16.44 2.59 -4.36
C GLY A 155 -16.53 1.29 -5.15
N GLN A 156 -17.18 0.25 -4.59
CA GLN A 156 -17.43 -1.01 -5.29
C GLN A 156 -18.83 -1.54 -5.02
N ALA A 157 -19.39 -2.23 -6.01
CA ALA A 157 -20.67 -2.91 -5.95
C ALA A 157 -20.55 -4.32 -6.53
N ARG A 158 -21.01 -5.33 -5.79
CA ARG A 158 -21.08 -6.70 -6.26
C ARG A 158 -22.35 -6.90 -7.07
N ILE A 159 -22.24 -7.61 -8.18
CA ILE A 159 -23.33 -7.96 -9.07
C ILE A 159 -23.38 -9.49 -9.14
N ASP A 160 -24.37 -10.08 -8.51
CA ASP A 160 -24.57 -11.54 -8.54
C ASP A 160 -25.56 -11.94 -9.64
N THR A 161 -26.52 -11.06 -9.97
CA THR A 161 -27.61 -11.30 -10.93
C THR A 161 -27.88 -10.06 -11.79
N LEU A 162 -28.48 -10.24 -12.97
CA LEU A 162 -28.71 -9.16 -13.94
C LEU A 162 -29.61 -8.02 -13.39
N ASP A 163 -30.55 -8.33 -12.50
CA ASP A 163 -31.42 -7.32 -11.88
C ASP A 163 -30.69 -6.36 -10.94
N GLN A 164 -29.47 -6.69 -10.54
CA GLN A 164 -28.63 -5.82 -9.69
C GLN A 164 -27.79 -4.80 -10.49
N VAL A 165 -27.72 -4.92 -11.82
CA VAL A 165 -26.84 -4.11 -12.67
C VAL A 165 -27.19 -2.62 -12.58
N ASP A 166 -28.46 -2.25 -12.60
CA ASP A 166 -28.89 -0.84 -12.49
C ASP A 166 -28.53 -0.23 -11.15
N ALA A 167 -28.73 -0.98 -10.06
CA ALA A 167 -28.38 -0.52 -8.72
C ALA A 167 -26.86 -0.37 -8.55
N ALA A 168 -26.09 -1.30 -9.14
CA ALA A 168 -24.61 -1.22 -9.12
C ALA A 168 -24.09 -0.01 -9.89
N TRP A 169 -24.66 0.28 -11.08
CA TRP A 169 -24.30 1.46 -11.85
C TRP A 169 -24.64 2.75 -11.10
N ALA A 170 -25.85 2.85 -10.57
CA ALA A 170 -26.28 4.00 -9.78
C ALA A 170 -25.34 4.28 -8.58
N ALA A 171 -24.81 3.22 -7.96
CA ALA A 171 -23.85 3.35 -6.86
C ALA A 171 -22.49 3.92 -7.29
N MET A 172 -22.15 3.91 -8.58
CA MET A 172 -20.94 4.55 -9.11
C MET A 172 -21.11 6.07 -9.36
N HIS A 173 -22.33 6.60 -9.22
CA HIS A 173 -22.64 8.02 -9.45
C HIS A 173 -22.12 8.52 -10.80
N ASP A 174 -22.35 7.76 -11.87
CA ASP A 174 -21.89 8.02 -13.25
C ASP A 174 -20.37 8.22 -13.37
N SER A 175 -19.60 7.76 -12.40
CA SER A 175 -18.15 7.82 -12.44
C SER A 175 -17.58 6.69 -13.32
N PRO A 176 -16.50 6.94 -14.08
CA PRO A 176 -15.81 5.88 -14.78
C PRO A 176 -15.45 4.72 -13.85
N ALA A 177 -15.74 3.50 -14.29
CA ALA A 177 -15.60 2.29 -13.50
C ALA A 177 -14.82 1.19 -14.27
N VAL A 178 -14.50 0.11 -13.57
CA VAL A 178 -13.99 -1.15 -14.10
C VAL A 178 -14.89 -2.26 -13.58
N LEU A 179 -15.42 -3.10 -14.47
CA LEU A 179 -16.05 -4.35 -14.08
C LEU A 179 -14.98 -5.43 -14.00
N GLU A 180 -14.91 -6.15 -12.87
CA GLU A 180 -14.02 -7.28 -12.65
C GLU A 180 -14.81 -8.54 -12.40
N GLY A 181 -14.44 -9.65 -13.06
CA GLY A 181 -14.99 -10.97 -12.74
C GLY A 181 -14.68 -11.35 -11.29
N PHE A 182 -15.63 -11.98 -10.62
CA PHE A 182 -15.41 -12.44 -9.26
C PHE A 182 -14.39 -13.58 -9.22
N VAL A 183 -13.35 -13.43 -8.39
CA VAL A 183 -12.32 -14.45 -8.20
C VAL A 183 -12.74 -15.38 -7.08
N ASN A 184 -12.86 -16.65 -7.40
CA ASN A 184 -13.05 -17.69 -6.39
C ASN A 184 -11.67 -18.15 -5.90
N PHE A 185 -11.12 -17.46 -4.91
CA PHE A 185 -9.77 -17.68 -4.41
C PHE A 185 -9.74 -18.59 -3.18
N THR A 186 -8.62 -19.26 -2.98
CA THR A 186 -8.32 -20.10 -1.80
C THR A 186 -7.59 -19.34 -0.72
N ALA A 187 -6.83 -18.32 -1.10
CA ALA A 187 -6.07 -17.48 -0.19
C ALA A 187 -5.82 -16.09 -0.78
N GLU A 188 -5.53 -15.14 0.10
CA GLU A 188 -4.99 -13.82 -0.23
C GLU A 188 -3.56 -13.71 0.29
N PHE A 189 -2.66 -13.11 -0.50
CA PHE A 189 -1.28 -12.87 -0.08
C PHE A 189 -0.75 -11.56 -0.65
N SER A 190 0.35 -11.08 -0.11
CA SER A 190 1.05 -9.91 -0.64
C SER A 190 2.50 -10.25 -0.94
N VAL A 191 3.03 -9.65 -2.00
CA VAL A 191 4.47 -9.57 -2.25
C VAL A 191 4.95 -8.19 -1.84
N LEU A 192 5.93 -8.17 -0.94
CA LEU A 192 6.62 -6.96 -0.51
C LEU A 192 8.02 -6.99 -1.08
N LEU A 193 8.40 -5.98 -1.83
CA LEU A 193 9.76 -5.82 -2.33
C LEU A 193 10.24 -4.39 -2.12
N CYS A 194 11.54 -4.22 -1.96
CA CYS A 194 12.19 -2.93 -1.98
C CYS A 194 13.27 -2.93 -3.05
N ARG A 195 13.27 -1.91 -3.91
CA ARG A 195 14.32 -1.71 -4.92
C ARG A 195 15.14 -0.47 -4.57
N GLY A 196 16.45 -0.65 -4.47
CA GLY A 196 17.40 0.42 -4.24
C GLY A 196 17.73 1.22 -5.51
N ARG A 197 18.42 2.36 -5.36
CA ARG A 197 18.85 3.19 -6.48
C ARG A 197 19.87 2.49 -7.41
N SER A 198 20.56 1.46 -6.92
CA SER A 198 21.48 0.62 -7.71
C SER A 198 20.75 -0.42 -8.58
N GLY A 199 19.44 -0.59 -8.38
CA GLY A 199 18.65 -1.63 -9.02
C GLY A 199 18.60 -2.95 -8.23
N GLU A 200 19.27 -3.05 -7.08
CA GLU A 200 19.16 -4.21 -6.19
C GLU A 200 17.73 -4.35 -5.66
N ILE A 201 17.26 -5.59 -5.53
CA ILE A 201 15.91 -5.87 -5.03
C ILE A 201 16.00 -6.82 -3.84
N ALA A 202 15.30 -6.50 -2.77
CA ALA A 202 15.10 -7.36 -1.61
C ALA A 202 13.60 -7.69 -1.47
N PHE A 203 13.28 -8.97 -1.25
CA PHE A 203 11.93 -9.45 -0.98
C PHE A 203 11.83 -9.90 0.46
N TRP A 204 10.71 -9.62 1.11
CA TRP A 204 10.34 -10.25 2.38
C TRP A 204 9.60 -11.57 2.14
N GLU A 205 9.49 -12.38 3.19
CA GLU A 205 8.56 -13.51 3.17
C GLU A 205 7.14 -13.01 2.93
N ALA A 206 6.39 -13.76 2.12
CA ALA A 206 5.03 -13.38 1.78
C ALA A 206 4.07 -13.73 2.93
N PRO A 207 3.26 -12.77 3.39
CA PRO A 207 2.18 -13.05 4.32
C PRO A 207 0.98 -13.70 3.61
N ARG A 208 0.31 -14.63 4.29
CA ARG A 208 -1.10 -14.90 4.04
C ARG A 208 -1.92 -13.83 4.71
N ASN A 209 -2.82 -13.20 3.97
CA ASN A 209 -3.69 -12.14 4.46
C ASN A 209 -5.11 -12.63 4.69
N THR A 210 -5.78 -12.03 5.66
CA THR A 210 -7.21 -12.23 5.91
C THR A 210 -7.90 -10.88 5.96
N HIS A 211 -8.79 -10.62 4.99
CA HIS A 211 -9.65 -9.44 4.96
C HIS A 211 -11.06 -9.76 5.46
N VAL A 212 -11.67 -8.79 6.13
CA VAL A 212 -13.07 -8.85 6.54
C VAL A 212 -13.74 -7.53 6.16
N GLY A 213 -14.73 -7.60 5.28
CA GLY A 213 -15.37 -6.40 4.74
C GLY A 213 -14.40 -5.46 3.99
N GLY A 214 -13.44 -6.03 3.25
CA GLY A 214 -12.43 -5.27 2.50
C GLY A 214 -11.30 -4.66 3.36
N ILE A 215 -11.25 -4.94 4.66
CA ILE A 215 -10.23 -4.39 5.57
C ILE A 215 -9.33 -5.52 6.06
N LEU A 216 -8.02 -5.37 5.86
CA LEU A 216 -7.03 -6.32 6.36
C LEU A 216 -7.13 -6.46 7.87
N ARG A 217 -7.39 -7.66 8.34
CA ARG A 217 -7.48 -8.02 9.77
C ARG A 217 -6.21 -8.65 10.29
N ARG A 218 -5.64 -9.56 9.51
CA ARG A 218 -4.52 -10.39 9.95
C ARG A 218 -3.57 -10.69 8.79
N SER A 219 -2.27 -10.76 9.10
CA SER A 219 -1.23 -11.29 8.22
C SER A 219 -0.45 -12.36 8.97
N GLU A 220 -0.27 -13.53 8.38
CA GLU A 220 0.46 -14.68 8.93
C GLU A 220 1.67 -14.98 8.06
N VAL A 221 2.85 -15.07 8.65
CA VAL A 221 4.13 -15.18 7.95
C VAL A 221 4.96 -16.33 8.52
N PRO A 222 5.58 -17.14 7.67
CA PRO A 222 5.39 -17.21 6.22
C PRO A 222 3.99 -17.75 5.86
N ALA A 223 3.54 -17.45 4.65
CA ALA A 223 2.34 -18.09 4.10
C ALA A 223 2.55 -19.62 3.99
N GLU A 224 1.44 -20.35 3.97
CA GLU A 224 1.48 -21.82 3.89
C GLU A 224 2.21 -22.34 2.63
N PRO A 225 2.85 -23.52 2.70
CA PRO A 225 3.64 -24.09 1.59
C PRO A 225 2.86 -24.25 0.28
N GLY A 226 1.53 -24.41 0.33
CA GLY A 226 0.66 -24.50 -0.85
C GLY A 226 0.66 -23.26 -1.73
N LEU A 227 1.01 -22.10 -1.19
CA LEU A 227 1.08 -20.83 -1.93
C LEU A 227 2.43 -20.58 -2.60
N ARG A 228 3.43 -21.45 -2.43
CA ARG A 228 4.81 -21.22 -2.91
C ARG A 228 4.89 -20.90 -4.39
N ALA A 229 4.14 -21.60 -5.24
CA ALA A 229 4.14 -21.38 -6.68
C ALA A 229 3.53 -19.99 -7.02
N ALA A 230 2.36 -19.67 -6.47
CA ALA A 230 1.71 -18.38 -6.67
C ALA A 230 2.57 -17.21 -6.14
N ILE A 231 3.24 -17.39 -5.01
CA ILE A 231 4.17 -16.39 -4.48
C ILE A 231 5.37 -16.18 -5.42
N ALA A 232 5.91 -17.24 -6.02
CA ALA A 232 7.00 -17.13 -6.98
C ALA A 232 6.57 -16.35 -8.24
N GLU A 233 5.36 -16.61 -8.76
CA GLU A 233 4.76 -15.85 -9.86
C GLU A 233 4.57 -14.38 -9.48
N GLY A 234 4.04 -14.12 -8.29
CA GLY A 234 3.85 -12.77 -7.77
C GLY A 234 5.16 -12.00 -7.59
N ARG A 235 6.24 -12.66 -7.13
CA ARG A 235 7.58 -12.06 -7.03
C ARG A 235 8.14 -11.73 -8.42
N ALA A 236 7.98 -12.62 -9.40
CA ALA A 236 8.43 -12.37 -10.78
C ALA A 236 7.73 -11.17 -11.40
N LEU A 237 6.41 -11.06 -11.25
CA LEU A 237 5.65 -9.89 -11.70
C LEU A 237 6.08 -8.63 -10.95
N GLY A 238 6.24 -8.70 -9.63
CA GLY A 238 6.68 -7.58 -8.81
C GLY A 238 8.04 -7.03 -9.24
N GLN A 239 8.99 -7.90 -9.56
CA GLN A 239 10.29 -7.53 -10.11
C GLN A 239 10.13 -6.82 -11.47
N ALA A 240 9.37 -7.42 -12.41
CA ALA A 240 9.16 -6.84 -13.72
C ALA A 240 8.51 -5.44 -13.66
N ILE A 241 7.52 -5.25 -12.78
CA ILE A 241 6.88 -3.96 -12.53
C ILE A 241 7.88 -2.95 -11.96
N ALA A 242 8.67 -3.35 -10.96
CA ALA A 242 9.66 -2.47 -10.34
C ALA A 242 10.77 -2.04 -11.31
N GLU A 243 11.22 -2.94 -12.18
CA GLU A 243 12.19 -2.65 -13.24
C GLU A 243 11.61 -1.71 -14.31
N ALA A 244 10.38 -1.98 -14.80
CA ALA A 244 9.73 -1.17 -15.82
C ALA A 244 9.41 0.26 -15.37
N LEU A 245 9.28 0.48 -14.07
CA LEU A 245 9.03 1.78 -13.45
C LEU A 245 10.31 2.52 -13.01
N ASP A 246 11.49 1.92 -13.15
CA ASP A 246 12.70 2.41 -12.47
C ASP A 246 12.43 2.72 -10.99
N TYR A 247 11.66 1.82 -10.37
CA TYR A 247 11.16 2.00 -9.02
C TYR A 247 12.28 2.10 -7.99
N VAL A 248 12.13 3.05 -7.04
CA VAL A 248 13.02 3.15 -5.89
C VAL A 248 12.19 3.29 -4.62
N GLY A 249 12.38 2.40 -3.66
CA GLY A 249 11.60 2.32 -2.44
C GLY A 249 10.86 0.99 -2.29
N LEU A 250 9.93 0.94 -1.35
CA LEU A 250 9.06 -0.22 -1.15
C LEU A 250 7.89 -0.22 -2.12
N LEU A 251 7.65 -1.38 -2.71
CA LEU A 251 6.48 -1.71 -3.53
C LEU A 251 5.78 -2.90 -2.89
N ALA A 252 4.47 -2.78 -2.68
CA ALA A 252 3.62 -3.89 -2.28
C ALA A 252 2.64 -4.21 -3.39
N ILE A 253 2.39 -5.50 -3.62
CA ILE A 253 1.41 -5.98 -4.59
C ILE A 253 0.53 -7.01 -3.91
N GLU A 254 -0.77 -6.84 -4.01
CA GLU A 254 -1.75 -7.75 -3.47
C GLU A 254 -2.23 -8.75 -4.53
N TYR A 255 -2.40 -10.00 -4.10
CA TYR A 255 -2.80 -11.12 -4.94
C TYR A 255 -3.87 -11.96 -4.26
N PHE A 256 -4.74 -12.53 -5.09
CA PHE A 256 -5.47 -13.73 -4.74
C PHE A 256 -4.71 -14.95 -5.26
N ALA A 257 -4.92 -16.11 -4.64
CA ALA A 257 -4.44 -17.40 -5.15
C ALA A 257 -5.65 -18.26 -5.51
N ASP A 258 -5.68 -18.76 -6.74
CA ASP A 258 -6.64 -19.76 -7.22
C ASP A 258 -5.92 -21.01 -7.72
N GLU A 259 -6.64 -21.98 -8.31
CA GLU A 259 -6.07 -23.19 -8.88
C GLU A 259 -5.08 -22.91 -10.03
N GLY A 260 -5.18 -21.75 -10.68
CA GLY A 260 -4.33 -21.33 -11.79
C GLY A 260 -3.08 -20.53 -11.35
N GLY A 261 -2.86 -20.32 -10.05
CA GLY A 261 -1.71 -19.57 -9.50
C GLY A 261 -2.06 -18.19 -8.97
N ALA A 262 -1.18 -17.20 -9.15
CA ALA A 262 -1.38 -15.84 -8.68
C ALA A 262 -2.37 -15.06 -9.55
N VAL A 263 -3.38 -14.46 -8.95
CA VAL A 263 -4.29 -13.50 -9.57
C VAL A 263 -3.97 -12.11 -9.02
N PHE A 264 -3.47 -11.24 -9.90
CA PHE A 264 -3.13 -9.87 -9.54
C PHE A 264 -4.38 -9.10 -9.10
N ASN A 265 -4.31 -8.42 -7.96
CA ASN A 265 -5.37 -7.56 -7.45
C ASN A 265 -5.02 -6.08 -7.62
N GLU A 266 -4.07 -5.55 -6.85
CA GLU A 266 -3.68 -4.14 -6.87
C GLU A 266 -2.22 -3.90 -6.46
N ILE A 267 -1.70 -2.71 -6.83
CA ILE A 267 -0.38 -2.21 -6.46
C ILE A 267 -0.53 -1.14 -5.39
N ALA A 268 0.29 -1.21 -4.36
CA ALA A 268 0.52 -0.09 -3.45
C ALA A 268 1.96 0.41 -3.61
N PRO A 269 2.19 1.57 -4.28
CA PRO A 269 3.53 2.07 -4.56
C PRO A 269 4.12 2.80 -3.34
N ARG A 270 4.06 2.17 -2.19
CA ARG A 270 4.48 2.67 -0.86
C ARG A 270 4.57 1.53 0.15
N VAL A 271 5.07 1.84 1.36
CA VAL A 271 4.94 0.93 2.50
C VAL A 271 3.48 0.52 2.73
N HIS A 272 3.26 -0.75 3.10
CA HIS A 272 1.93 -1.33 3.12
C HIS A 272 1.57 -1.98 4.46
N ASN A 273 0.26 -1.99 4.76
CA ASN A 273 -0.26 -2.56 6.01
C ASN A 273 0.06 -4.05 6.17
N SER A 274 0.01 -4.84 5.09
CA SER A 274 0.39 -6.26 5.14
C SER A 274 1.87 -6.51 5.44
N GLY A 275 2.70 -5.46 5.42
CA GLY A 275 4.12 -5.49 5.79
C GLY A 275 4.44 -4.93 7.17
N HIS A 276 3.45 -4.56 8.00
CA HIS A 276 3.72 -3.99 9.33
C HIS A 276 4.45 -4.96 10.25
N TRP A 277 4.21 -6.26 10.10
CA TRP A 277 4.89 -7.32 10.82
C TRP A 277 6.42 -7.28 10.67
N THR A 278 6.94 -6.66 9.61
CA THR A 278 8.38 -6.59 9.33
C THR A 278 9.13 -5.75 10.35
N TRP A 279 8.44 -4.91 11.15
CA TRP A 279 9.09 -4.08 12.15
C TRP A 279 9.80 -4.91 13.22
N GLU A 280 9.16 -5.95 13.73
CA GLU A 280 9.73 -6.87 14.72
C GLU A 280 10.10 -8.22 14.12
N GLY A 281 9.39 -8.64 13.07
CA GLY A 281 9.50 -9.99 12.51
C GLY A 281 10.59 -10.19 11.48
N SER A 282 11.25 -9.12 11.02
CA SER A 282 12.33 -9.17 10.03
C SER A 282 13.59 -8.46 10.53
N LEU A 283 14.76 -8.86 10.03
CA LEU A 283 16.03 -8.20 10.35
C LEU A 283 16.01 -6.72 9.97
N THR A 284 15.38 -6.36 8.86
CA THR A 284 15.17 -4.97 8.44
C THR A 284 13.72 -4.78 8.03
N SER A 285 13.06 -3.78 8.61
CA SER A 285 11.66 -3.49 8.31
C SER A 285 11.45 -2.92 6.91
N GLN A 286 10.23 -3.02 6.39
CA GLN A 286 9.83 -2.35 5.16
C GLN A 286 10.06 -0.83 5.21
N PHE A 287 9.87 -0.24 6.38
CA PHE A 287 10.04 1.20 6.59
C PHE A 287 11.50 1.61 6.51
N GLU A 288 12.37 0.88 7.19
CA GLU A 288 13.81 1.13 7.16
C GLU A 288 14.38 0.92 5.75
N ASN A 289 14.03 -0.19 5.07
CA ASN A 289 14.50 -0.42 3.71
C ASN A 289 13.95 0.60 2.72
N HIS A 290 12.73 1.11 2.91
CA HIS A 290 12.23 2.22 2.11
C HIS A 290 13.09 3.48 2.29
N ILE A 291 13.43 3.86 3.52
CA ILE A 291 14.30 5.01 3.81
C ILE A 291 15.71 4.77 3.23
N ARG A 292 16.27 3.57 3.41
CA ARG A 292 17.58 3.21 2.82
C ARG A 292 17.55 3.38 1.29
N ALA A 293 16.53 2.84 0.64
CA ALA A 293 16.40 2.92 -0.82
C ALA A 293 16.34 4.37 -1.31
N ILE A 294 15.45 5.19 -0.78
CA ILE A 294 15.27 6.58 -1.23
C ILE A 294 16.47 7.47 -0.87
N CYS A 295 17.27 7.10 0.12
CA CYS A 295 18.50 7.78 0.50
C CYS A 295 19.74 7.25 -0.24
N GLY A 296 19.61 6.22 -1.09
CA GLY A 296 20.70 5.61 -1.82
C GLY A 296 21.68 4.84 -0.93
N LEU A 297 21.18 4.27 0.18
CA LEU A 297 21.91 3.37 1.07
C LEU A 297 21.71 1.92 0.61
N PRO A 298 22.64 0.99 0.94
CA PRO A 298 22.44 -0.43 0.72
C PRO A 298 21.20 -0.94 1.44
N LEU A 299 20.45 -1.86 0.81
CA LEU A 299 19.31 -2.50 1.44
C LEU A 299 19.78 -3.42 2.58
N GLY A 300 18.98 -3.50 3.64
CA GLY A 300 19.18 -4.44 4.73
C GLY A 300 18.56 -5.80 4.41
N ALA A 301 19.04 -6.84 5.09
CA ALA A 301 18.52 -8.20 4.97
C ALA A 301 17.06 -8.28 5.46
N THR A 302 16.26 -9.12 4.80
CA THR A 302 14.80 -9.21 4.99
C THR A 302 14.36 -10.52 5.65
N ASP A 303 15.34 -11.30 6.13
CA ASP A 303 15.09 -12.60 6.77
C ASP A 303 14.22 -12.47 8.02
N LEU A 304 13.41 -13.50 8.28
CA LEU A 304 12.64 -13.60 9.51
C LEU A 304 13.56 -13.78 10.73
N VAL A 305 13.22 -13.12 11.83
CA VAL A 305 13.94 -13.25 13.12
C VAL A 305 13.44 -14.42 13.95
N VAL A 306 12.26 -14.95 13.64
CA VAL A 306 11.63 -16.13 14.27
C VAL A 306 10.93 -16.97 13.21
N PRO A 307 10.61 -18.26 13.48
CA PRO A 307 9.97 -19.15 12.50
C PRO A 307 8.61 -18.65 11.99
N ARG A 308 7.82 -17.96 12.81
CA ARG A 308 6.49 -17.48 12.44
C ARG A 308 6.21 -16.11 13.08
N VAL A 309 5.52 -15.28 12.32
CA VAL A 309 5.06 -13.96 12.78
C VAL A 309 3.57 -13.82 12.47
N GLU A 310 2.82 -13.23 13.38
CA GLU A 310 1.43 -12.89 13.20
C GLU A 310 1.23 -11.39 13.45
N MET A 311 0.59 -10.69 12.53
CA MET A 311 0.17 -9.31 12.71
C MET A 311 -1.36 -9.22 12.69
N GLU A 312 -1.93 -8.55 13.69
CA GLU A 312 -3.36 -8.25 13.79
C GLU A 312 -3.58 -6.73 13.81
N ASN A 313 -4.45 -6.23 12.94
CA ASN A 313 -4.85 -4.82 12.96
C ASN A 313 -5.86 -4.55 14.09
N LEU A 314 -5.61 -3.52 14.88
CA LEU A 314 -6.55 -3.02 15.89
C LEU A 314 -7.48 -2.01 15.23
N ILE A 315 -8.73 -2.43 14.97
CA ILE A 315 -9.70 -1.64 14.21
C ILE A 315 -10.80 -1.14 15.13
N GLY A 316 -11.09 0.18 15.04
CA GLY A 316 -12.10 0.81 15.87
C GLY A 316 -11.85 0.57 17.36
N ALA A 317 -12.86 0.20 18.10
CA ALA A 317 -12.80 -0.05 19.56
C ALA A 317 -11.87 -1.21 19.97
N ASN A 318 -11.40 -2.05 19.02
CA ASN A 318 -10.43 -3.10 19.35
C ASN A 318 -9.11 -2.53 19.88
N VAL A 319 -8.84 -1.26 19.66
CA VAL A 319 -7.66 -0.56 20.21
C VAL A 319 -7.67 -0.57 21.74
N ASP A 320 -8.82 -0.57 22.40
CA ASP A 320 -8.94 -0.53 23.87
C ASP A 320 -8.32 -1.76 24.55
N ARG A 321 -8.10 -2.84 23.80
CA ARG A 321 -7.42 -4.06 24.27
C ARG A 321 -5.91 -3.90 24.42
N TRP A 322 -5.31 -2.78 24.05
CA TRP A 322 -3.85 -2.61 23.95
C TRP A 322 -3.10 -2.96 25.23
N VAL A 323 -3.63 -2.60 26.41
CA VAL A 323 -3.01 -2.95 27.70
C VAL A 323 -3.03 -4.46 27.94
N ALA A 324 -4.16 -5.11 27.64
CA ALA A 324 -4.27 -6.56 27.77
C ALA A 324 -3.36 -7.31 26.77
N LEU A 325 -3.15 -6.76 25.58
CA LEU A 325 -2.24 -7.33 24.58
C LEU A 325 -0.78 -7.27 25.05
N LEU A 326 -0.38 -6.25 25.79
CA LEU A 326 0.97 -6.14 26.37
C LEU A 326 1.25 -7.16 27.50
N ALA A 327 0.23 -7.85 28.02
CA ALA A 327 0.44 -8.96 28.95
C ALA A 327 1.02 -10.21 28.24
N ASP A 328 0.84 -10.33 26.93
CA ASP A 328 1.53 -11.33 26.10
C ASP A 328 2.96 -10.86 25.83
N ARG A 329 3.94 -11.61 26.35
CA ARG A 329 5.38 -11.25 26.27
C ARG A 329 5.96 -11.35 24.87
N THR A 330 5.24 -11.95 23.93
CA THR A 330 5.62 -12.08 22.51
C THR A 330 4.97 -11.01 21.63
N ALA A 331 4.08 -10.20 22.20
CA ALA A 331 3.32 -9.19 21.49
C ALA A 331 4.01 -7.82 21.50
N HIS A 332 4.09 -7.22 20.33
CA HIS A 332 4.58 -5.86 20.11
C HIS A 332 3.41 -5.01 19.60
N VAL A 333 3.03 -3.98 20.36
CA VAL A 333 1.86 -3.15 20.09
C VAL A 333 2.28 -1.81 19.53
N HIS A 334 1.73 -1.44 18.38
CA HIS A 334 1.88 -0.13 17.75
C HIS A 334 0.56 0.61 17.75
N LEU A 335 0.47 1.70 18.50
CA LEU A 335 -0.67 2.61 18.48
C LEU A 335 -0.35 3.82 17.58
N TYR A 336 -1.28 4.16 16.69
CA TYR A 336 -1.03 5.20 15.71
C TYR A 336 -1.27 6.63 16.21
N GLY A 337 -1.85 6.79 17.42
CA GLY A 337 -2.11 8.13 18.00
C GLY A 337 -3.31 8.84 17.36
N LYS A 338 -4.21 8.12 16.68
CA LYS A 338 -5.44 8.69 16.11
C LYS A 338 -6.44 9.03 17.22
N ARG A 339 -7.05 10.21 17.17
CA ARG A 339 -7.93 10.74 18.24
C ARG A 339 -9.23 9.95 18.43
N GLU A 340 -9.82 9.41 17.36
CA GLU A 340 -11.13 8.74 17.42
C GLU A 340 -11.09 7.33 16.86
N ALA A 341 -11.56 6.38 17.63
CA ALA A 341 -11.78 5.00 17.23
C ALA A 341 -13.14 4.87 16.52
N ARG A 342 -13.14 5.01 15.19
CA ARG A 342 -14.35 4.82 14.35
C ARG A 342 -14.41 3.39 13.81
N PRO A 343 -15.61 2.81 13.58
CA PRO A 343 -15.74 1.55 12.85
C PRO A 343 -14.94 1.57 11.53
N GLY A 344 -14.23 0.49 11.25
CA GLY A 344 -13.37 0.37 10.06
C GLY A 344 -12.01 1.08 10.14
N ARG A 345 -11.80 2.01 11.08
CA ARG A 345 -10.54 2.77 11.16
C ARG A 345 -9.44 1.95 11.84
N LYS A 346 -8.32 1.77 11.15
CA LYS A 346 -7.10 1.16 11.70
C LYS A 346 -6.50 2.10 12.76
N MET A 347 -6.50 1.69 14.02
CA MET A 347 -6.04 2.49 15.18
C MET A 347 -4.64 2.10 15.65
N GLY A 348 -4.23 0.89 15.34
CA GLY A 348 -2.96 0.29 15.70
C GLY A 348 -2.83 -1.09 15.08
N HIS A 349 -1.77 -1.78 15.42
CA HIS A 349 -1.59 -3.21 15.15
C HIS A 349 -0.81 -3.86 16.29
N VAL A 350 -0.91 -5.15 16.38
CA VAL A 350 -0.07 -5.98 17.24
C VAL A 350 0.64 -7.03 16.39
N THR A 351 1.95 -7.15 16.59
CA THR A 351 2.78 -8.20 16.00
C THR A 351 3.17 -9.20 17.07
N ARG A 352 3.02 -10.49 16.81
CA ARG A 352 3.45 -11.58 17.71
C ARG A 352 4.56 -12.36 17.05
N LEU A 353 5.64 -12.55 17.78
CA LEU A 353 6.77 -13.39 17.41
C LEU A 353 6.56 -14.79 17.98
N ILE A 354 6.47 -15.79 17.10
CA ILE A 354 6.13 -17.17 17.44
C ILE A 354 7.34 -18.06 17.13
N GLY A 355 7.98 -18.52 18.22
CA GLY A 355 9.18 -19.39 18.19
C GLY A 355 8.86 -20.87 18.17
#